data_d988d3e38b154f70cfbfaaba81cb52a1
#
_entry.id   d988d3e38b154f70cfbfaaba81cb52a1
#
_cell.length_a   1.000
_cell.length_b   1.000
_cell.length_c   1.000
_cell.angle_alpha   90.00
_cell.angle_beta   90.00
_cell.angle_gamma   90.00
#
_symmetry.space_group_name_H-M   'P 1'
#
loop_
_entity.id
_entity.type
_entity.pdbx_description
1 polymer ?
#
loop_
_entity_poly.entity_id
_entity_poly.type
_entity_poly.pdbx_seq_one_letter_code
_entity_poly.pdbx_strand_id
1 'polypeptide(L)'
;MSVRKRIGVMVPSTNTSFEADFQLVSPRDVTIHGQRLWLTNDAEGAAGMDRMNAEVESGARYLATARVDVVAYGCTTGSFYRGPGWDREMLDIIRNAAGVPAVATSPSVVEALRFFGARKISVATPYPDWNNKQLRSYLEALGFEVLNVEGEPRAAASGNQGINDHDPEEVVAFASKACRPEADALLCSCTAWRSLEAVAELEQRTGKPVVSSNQASIWSAYRAIGLTPKITGFGRLLESLA
;
A
#
# COMPACT_ATOMS: atom_id res chain seq x y z
N MET A 1 23.62 3.46 22.88
CA MET A 1 22.35 4.05 22.36
C MET A 1 22.09 3.40 21.02
N SER A 2 20.94 2.75 20.79
CA SER A 2 20.60 2.26 19.45
C SER A 2 20.44 3.46 18.52
N VAL A 3 21.00 3.34 17.31
CA VAL A 3 20.85 4.40 16.30
C VAL A 3 19.37 4.36 15.85
N ARG A 4 18.68 5.51 15.98
CA ARG A 4 17.30 5.66 15.55
C ARG A 4 17.18 5.35 14.05
N LYS A 5 16.23 4.49 13.68
CA LYS A 5 15.93 4.20 12.28
C LYS A 5 14.98 5.25 11.70
N ARG A 6 15.17 5.60 10.44
CA ARG A 6 14.37 6.60 9.73
C ARG A 6 13.77 5.98 8.48
N ILE A 7 12.46 6.03 8.37
CA ILE A 7 11.74 5.56 7.18
C ILE A 7 11.24 6.79 6.42
N GLY A 8 11.68 6.95 5.19
CA GLY A 8 11.12 7.94 4.27
C GLY A 8 9.85 7.38 3.66
N VAL A 9 8.75 8.11 3.72
CA VAL A 9 7.51 7.75 3.04
C VAL A 9 7.20 8.78 1.96
N MET A 10 6.96 8.32 0.73
CA MET A 10 6.65 9.16 -0.41
C MET A 10 5.23 8.88 -0.85
N VAL A 11 4.34 9.87 -0.74
CA VAL A 11 2.89 9.69 -0.88
C VAL A 11 2.25 10.74 -1.79
N PRO A 12 1.12 10.42 -2.46
CA PRO A 12 0.29 11.42 -3.10
C PRO A 12 -0.07 12.55 -2.12
N SER A 13 -0.06 13.80 -2.58
CA SER A 13 -0.29 14.97 -1.72
C SER A 13 -1.64 14.95 -1.00
N THR A 14 -2.62 14.26 -1.57
CA THR A 14 -3.97 14.07 -1.00
C THR A 14 -4.08 12.93 0.02
N ASN A 15 -3.04 12.08 0.16
CA ASN A 15 -3.10 10.91 1.04
C ASN A 15 -2.83 11.31 2.49
N THR A 16 -3.74 10.95 3.41
CA THR A 16 -3.63 11.21 4.85
C THR A 16 -3.49 9.93 5.69
N SER A 17 -3.60 8.75 5.06
CA SER A 17 -3.61 7.47 5.79
C SER A 17 -2.24 6.79 5.83
N PHE A 18 -1.48 6.78 4.72
CA PHE A 18 -0.24 6.01 4.62
C PHE A 18 0.81 6.39 5.67
N GLU A 19 1.08 7.69 5.79
CA GLU A 19 2.03 8.22 6.76
C GLU A 19 1.57 8.00 8.20
N ALA A 20 0.25 8.20 8.45
CA ALA A 20 -0.36 7.96 9.74
C ALA A 20 -0.28 6.48 10.16
N ASP A 21 -0.51 5.54 9.23
CA ASP A 21 -0.41 4.11 9.49
C ASP A 21 1.02 3.67 9.84
N PHE A 22 2.03 4.22 9.14
CA PHE A 22 3.43 3.99 9.52
C PHE A 22 3.71 4.51 10.94
N GLN A 23 3.24 5.70 11.28
CA GLN A 23 3.42 6.28 12.62
C GLN A 23 2.72 5.44 13.69
N LEU A 24 1.51 4.96 13.41
CA LEU A 24 0.67 4.19 14.34
C LEU A 24 1.36 2.90 14.82
N VAL A 25 2.06 2.20 13.91
CA VAL A 25 2.65 0.89 14.22
C VAL A 25 4.15 0.94 14.50
N SER A 26 4.79 2.09 14.32
CA SER A 26 6.23 2.21 14.48
C SER A 26 6.66 2.19 15.94
N PRO A 27 7.70 1.41 16.31
CA PRO A 27 8.30 1.50 17.62
C PRO A 27 8.98 2.85 17.84
N ARG A 28 9.23 3.20 19.11
CA ARG A 28 9.73 4.54 19.53
C ARG A 28 11.09 4.93 18.92
N ASP A 29 11.90 3.98 18.53
CA ASP A 29 13.20 4.18 17.92
C ASP A 29 13.17 4.24 16.38
N VAL A 30 11.97 4.20 15.78
CA VAL A 30 11.72 4.44 14.37
C VAL A 30 11.02 5.78 14.18
N THR A 31 11.47 6.57 13.21
CA THR A 31 10.82 7.85 12.85
C THR A 31 10.44 7.88 11.38
N ILE A 32 9.31 8.51 11.10
CA ILE A 32 8.72 8.59 9.77
C ILE A 32 8.93 10.00 9.22
N HIS A 33 9.38 10.08 7.96
CA HIS A 33 9.67 11.34 7.27
C HIS A 33 8.93 11.36 5.95
N GLY A 34 7.93 12.24 5.85
CA GLY A 34 7.03 12.32 4.69
C GLY A 34 7.57 13.21 3.57
N GLN A 35 7.43 12.76 2.34
CA GLN A 35 7.55 13.53 1.12
C GLN A 35 6.28 13.38 0.30
N ARG A 36 5.66 14.51 -0.03
CA ARG A 36 4.43 14.52 -0.82
C ARG A 36 4.72 14.73 -2.29
N LEU A 37 4.01 13.97 -3.14
CA LEU A 37 4.01 14.09 -4.59
C LEU A 37 2.70 14.73 -5.02
N TRP A 38 2.75 15.72 -5.89
CA TRP A 38 1.56 16.47 -6.25
C TRP A 38 0.54 15.61 -7.01
N LEU A 39 -0.64 15.45 -6.41
CA LEU A 39 -1.78 14.79 -7.03
C LEU A 39 -3.04 15.63 -6.78
N THR A 40 -3.78 15.90 -7.84
CA THR A 40 -5.09 16.57 -7.78
C THR A 40 -6.22 15.54 -7.88
N ASN A 41 -7.45 15.97 -7.53
CA ASN A 41 -8.65 15.15 -7.67
C ASN A 41 -9.21 15.11 -9.11
N ASP A 42 -8.51 15.73 -10.04
CA ASP A 42 -8.93 15.74 -11.43
C ASP A 42 -8.99 14.30 -11.95
N ALA A 43 -10.06 13.98 -12.63
CA ALA A 43 -10.32 12.64 -13.18
C ALA A 43 -9.39 12.27 -14.34
N GLU A 44 -8.08 12.54 -14.21
CA GLU A 44 -7.11 12.41 -15.31
C GLU A 44 -6.50 11.01 -15.46
N GLY A 45 -6.94 10.04 -14.65
CA GLY A 45 -6.51 8.63 -14.78
C GLY A 45 -4.99 8.47 -14.83
N ALA A 46 -4.48 7.85 -15.89
CA ALA A 46 -3.05 7.59 -16.06
C ALA A 46 -2.21 8.88 -16.18
N ALA A 47 -2.73 9.95 -16.79
CA ALA A 47 -2.00 11.19 -16.94
C ALA A 47 -1.73 11.90 -15.60
N GLY A 48 -2.67 11.80 -14.64
CA GLY A 48 -2.44 12.25 -13.27
C GLY A 48 -1.33 11.47 -12.57
N MET A 49 -1.28 10.14 -12.80
CA MET A 49 -0.20 9.30 -12.27
C MET A 49 1.16 9.64 -12.91
N ASP A 50 1.19 9.93 -14.21
CA ASP A 50 2.42 10.33 -14.91
C ASP A 50 2.99 11.63 -14.33
N ARG A 51 2.14 12.65 -14.12
CA ARG A 51 2.57 13.92 -13.52
C ARG A 51 3.08 13.72 -12.09
N MET A 52 2.35 12.99 -11.27
CA MET A 52 2.78 12.69 -9.90
C MET A 52 4.11 11.94 -9.89
N ASN A 53 4.27 10.93 -10.73
CA ASN A 53 5.46 10.10 -10.77
C ASN A 53 6.68 10.81 -11.38
N ALA A 54 6.49 11.90 -12.13
CA ALA A 54 7.60 12.75 -12.58
C ALA A 54 8.36 13.41 -11.41
N GLU A 55 7.74 13.52 -10.24
CA GLU A 55 8.36 14.08 -9.03
C GLU A 55 9.11 13.05 -8.16
N VAL A 56 9.01 11.74 -8.50
CA VAL A 56 9.57 10.65 -7.67
C VAL A 56 11.08 10.80 -7.44
N GLU A 57 11.84 11.13 -8.47
CA GLU A 57 13.29 11.30 -8.35
C GLU A 57 13.66 12.45 -7.41
N SER A 58 13.02 13.61 -7.58
CA SER A 58 13.26 14.78 -6.72
C SER A 58 12.82 14.51 -5.28
N GLY A 59 11.67 13.87 -5.10
CA GLY A 59 11.17 13.45 -3.80
C GLY A 59 12.11 12.49 -3.06
N ALA A 60 12.71 11.54 -3.78
CA ALA A 60 13.70 10.63 -3.23
C ALA A 60 14.97 11.37 -2.80
N ARG A 61 15.43 12.35 -3.58
CA ARG A 61 16.58 13.22 -3.21
C ARG A 61 16.28 14.03 -1.94
N TYR A 62 15.06 14.56 -1.75
CA TYR A 62 14.70 15.26 -0.52
C TYR A 62 14.77 14.33 0.69
N LEU A 63 14.21 13.11 0.60
CA LEU A 63 14.28 12.13 1.68
C LEU A 63 15.73 11.71 1.99
N ALA A 64 16.60 11.63 0.99
CA ALA A 64 18.02 11.34 1.19
C ALA A 64 18.71 12.37 2.09
N THR A 65 18.33 13.67 2.03
CA THR A 65 18.90 14.70 2.90
C THR A 65 18.58 14.49 4.37
N ALA A 66 17.44 13.82 4.67
CA ALA A 66 17.07 13.41 6.02
C ALA A 66 17.81 12.14 6.50
N ARG A 67 18.66 11.55 5.63
CA ARG A 67 19.41 10.31 5.90
C ARG A 67 18.47 9.17 6.33
N VAL A 68 17.41 8.95 5.56
CA VAL A 68 16.49 7.82 5.79
C VAL A 68 17.21 6.49 5.50
N ASP A 69 16.81 5.41 6.18
CA ASP A 69 17.37 4.07 5.99
C ASP A 69 16.69 3.33 4.83
N VAL A 70 15.44 3.71 4.48
CA VAL A 70 14.64 3.14 3.40
C VAL A 70 13.65 4.19 2.91
N VAL A 71 13.27 4.11 1.63
CA VAL A 71 12.15 4.89 1.07
C VAL A 71 11.00 3.94 0.72
N ALA A 72 9.80 4.23 1.26
CA ALA A 72 8.56 3.53 0.93
C ALA A 72 7.69 4.43 0.02
N TYR A 73 7.47 4.00 -1.22
CA TYR A 73 6.56 4.66 -2.15
C TYR A 73 5.13 4.20 -1.92
N GLY A 74 4.29 5.11 -1.41
CA GLY A 74 2.95 4.88 -0.91
C GLY A 74 1.85 5.29 -1.90
N CYS A 75 1.85 4.76 -3.12
CA CYS A 75 0.74 4.88 -4.05
C CYS A 75 0.53 3.57 -4.80
N THR A 76 -0.58 2.87 -4.48
CA THR A 76 -0.87 1.58 -5.11
C THR A 76 -1.02 1.76 -6.62
N THR A 77 -1.93 2.62 -7.08
CA THR A 77 -2.16 2.89 -8.51
C THR A 77 -0.88 3.35 -9.21
N GLY A 78 -0.17 4.31 -8.62
CA GLY A 78 1.08 4.83 -9.17
C GLY A 78 2.16 3.77 -9.37
N SER A 79 2.12 2.66 -8.61
CA SER A 79 3.09 1.58 -8.71
C SER A 79 2.69 0.44 -9.66
N PHE A 80 1.42 0.37 -10.13
CA PHE A 80 1.00 -0.68 -11.07
C PHE A 80 0.43 -0.20 -12.41
N TYR A 81 0.04 1.08 -12.55
CA TYR A 81 -0.78 1.58 -13.67
C TYR A 81 -0.18 1.39 -15.08
N ARG A 82 1.13 1.25 -15.16
CA ARG A 82 1.84 0.93 -16.43
C ARG A 82 2.08 -0.57 -16.60
N GLY A 83 1.51 -1.41 -15.74
CA GLY A 83 1.67 -2.87 -15.80
C GLY A 83 2.97 -3.38 -15.19
N PRO A 84 3.22 -4.71 -15.29
CA PRO A 84 4.39 -5.35 -14.73
C PRO A 84 5.70 -4.82 -15.31
N GLY A 85 6.65 -4.53 -14.44
CA GLY A 85 7.96 -3.97 -14.80
C GLY A 85 8.12 -2.49 -14.47
N TRP A 86 7.05 -1.71 -14.54
CA TRP A 86 7.05 -0.31 -14.14
C TRP A 86 7.44 -0.10 -12.67
N ASP A 87 6.94 -0.96 -11.81
CA ASP A 87 7.30 -0.97 -10.39
C ASP A 87 8.81 -1.09 -10.16
N ARG A 88 9.51 -1.90 -10.97
CA ARG A 88 10.97 -2.05 -10.90
C ARG A 88 11.70 -0.80 -11.38
N GLU A 89 11.29 -0.23 -12.51
CA GLU A 89 11.86 1.01 -13.03
C GLU A 89 11.75 2.14 -12.00
N MET A 90 10.58 2.30 -11.41
CA MET A 90 10.33 3.31 -10.37
C MET A 90 11.19 3.08 -9.13
N LEU A 91 11.31 1.82 -8.67
CA LEU A 91 12.17 1.48 -7.54
C LEU A 91 13.64 1.78 -7.83
N ASP A 92 14.13 1.57 -9.05
CA ASP A 92 15.49 1.88 -9.44
C ASP A 92 15.72 3.39 -9.47
N ILE A 93 14.74 4.19 -9.95
CA ILE A 93 14.80 5.66 -9.86
C ILE A 93 14.95 6.09 -8.39
N ILE A 94 14.13 5.55 -7.48
CA ILE A 94 14.18 5.91 -6.06
C ILE A 94 15.49 5.50 -5.42
N ARG A 95 15.96 4.27 -5.65
CA ARG A 95 17.23 3.75 -5.11
C ARG A 95 18.42 4.59 -5.56
N ASN A 96 18.48 4.91 -6.86
CA ASN A 96 19.56 5.71 -7.43
C ASN A 96 19.56 7.14 -6.87
N ALA A 97 18.39 7.73 -6.68
CA ALA A 97 18.25 9.10 -6.18
C ALA A 97 18.51 9.22 -4.67
N ALA A 98 18.05 8.23 -3.89
CA ALA A 98 18.13 8.26 -2.42
C ALA A 98 19.39 7.57 -1.87
N GLY A 99 20.00 6.65 -2.62
CA GLY A 99 21.16 5.88 -2.17
C GLY A 99 20.88 4.85 -1.08
N VAL A 100 19.60 4.47 -0.90
CA VAL A 100 19.13 3.52 0.12
C VAL A 100 18.14 2.52 -0.48
N PRO A 101 17.83 1.41 0.20
CA PRO A 101 16.76 0.51 -0.21
C PRO A 101 15.44 1.25 -0.45
N ALA A 102 14.65 0.76 -1.40
CA ALA A 102 13.32 1.29 -1.67
C ALA A 102 12.31 0.15 -1.81
N VAL A 103 11.09 0.39 -1.33
CA VAL A 103 9.92 -0.47 -1.49
C VAL A 103 8.77 0.33 -2.11
N ALA A 104 7.88 -0.34 -2.82
CA ALA A 104 6.69 0.28 -3.39
C ALA A 104 5.46 -0.59 -3.09
N THR A 105 4.30 0.04 -3.03
CA THR A 105 3.08 -0.63 -2.55
C THR A 105 2.71 -1.87 -3.33
N SER A 106 2.63 -1.82 -4.68
CA SER A 106 2.14 -2.97 -5.45
C SER A 106 3.06 -4.19 -5.38
N PRO A 107 4.40 -4.08 -5.55
CA PRO A 107 5.28 -5.23 -5.34
C PRO A 107 5.26 -5.74 -3.89
N SER A 108 5.09 -4.86 -2.89
CA SER A 108 4.93 -5.27 -1.49
C SER A 108 3.65 -6.09 -1.27
N VAL A 109 2.54 -5.70 -1.88
CA VAL A 109 1.28 -6.46 -1.86
C VAL A 109 1.46 -7.84 -2.48
N VAL A 110 2.11 -7.92 -3.64
CA VAL A 110 2.40 -9.19 -4.33
C VAL A 110 3.27 -10.10 -3.45
N GLU A 111 4.30 -9.55 -2.82
CA GLU A 111 5.18 -10.30 -1.91
C GLU A 111 4.41 -10.80 -0.67
N ALA A 112 3.55 -9.97 -0.08
CA ALA A 112 2.72 -10.33 1.05
C ALA A 112 1.70 -11.43 0.72
N LEU A 113 1.02 -11.36 -0.43
CA LEU A 113 0.12 -12.41 -0.89
C LEU A 113 0.85 -13.74 -1.10
N ARG A 114 2.06 -13.70 -1.69
CA ARG A 114 2.92 -14.88 -1.87
C ARG A 114 3.43 -15.44 -0.55
N PHE A 115 3.72 -14.58 0.42
CA PHE A 115 4.11 -15.00 1.78
C PHE A 115 3.03 -15.87 2.43
N PHE A 116 1.74 -15.58 2.21
CA PHE A 116 0.63 -16.41 2.67
C PHE A 116 0.33 -17.61 1.76
N GLY A 117 1.07 -17.81 0.67
CA GLY A 117 0.83 -18.88 -0.29
C GLY A 117 -0.46 -18.69 -1.12
N ALA A 118 -1.02 -17.48 -1.12
CA ALA A 118 -2.27 -17.20 -1.82
C ALA A 118 -2.10 -17.33 -3.33
N ARG A 119 -3.08 -17.99 -3.97
CA ARG A 119 -3.20 -18.12 -5.43
C ARG A 119 -4.51 -17.51 -5.92
N LYS A 120 -5.61 -17.78 -5.21
CA LYS A 120 -6.93 -17.24 -5.47
C LYS A 120 -7.20 -16.08 -4.53
N ILE A 121 -7.51 -14.93 -5.07
CA ILE A 121 -7.69 -13.72 -4.25
C ILE A 121 -9.02 -13.03 -4.53
N SER A 122 -9.65 -12.53 -3.48
CA SER A 122 -10.70 -11.52 -3.55
C SER A 122 -10.08 -10.15 -3.31
N VAL A 123 -10.57 -9.14 -4.02
CA VAL A 123 -10.05 -7.78 -3.92
C VAL A 123 -11.17 -6.80 -3.62
N ALA A 124 -11.00 -6.02 -2.55
CA ALA A 124 -11.83 -4.88 -2.20
C ALA A 124 -11.04 -3.58 -2.39
N THR A 125 -11.64 -2.59 -2.99
CA THR A 125 -11.00 -1.31 -3.31
C THR A 125 -11.96 -0.13 -3.12
N PRO A 126 -11.46 1.10 -2.97
CA PRO A 126 -12.25 2.32 -3.13
C PRO A 126 -12.17 2.90 -4.55
N TYR A 127 -11.76 2.10 -5.54
CA TYR A 127 -11.43 2.60 -6.88
C TYR A 127 -12.61 2.59 -7.85
N PRO A 128 -12.61 3.51 -8.85
CA PRO A 128 -13.49 3.43 -9.99
C PRO A 128 -13.13 2.25 -10.91
N ASP A 129 -14.05 1.90 -11.81
CA ASP A 129 -13.95 0.72 -12.68
C ASP A 129 -12.67 0.65 -13.51
N TRP A 130 -12.19 1.77 -14.05
CA TRP A 130 -10.99 1.80 -14.89
C TRP A 130 -9.76 1.32 -14.10
N ASN A 131 -9.64 1.76 -12.85
CA ASN A 131 -8.53 1.43 -11.97
C ASN A 131 -8.64 -0.03 -11.49
N ASN A 132 -9.85 -0.49 -11.17
CA ASN A 132 -10.13 -1.88 -10.82
C ASN A 132 -9.75 -2.86 -11.96
N LYS A 133 -10.05 -2.49 -13.22
CA LYS A 133 -9.65 -3.28 -14.40
C LYS A 133 -8.13 -3.38 -14.54
N GLN A 134 -7.42 -2.27 -14.35
CA GLN A 134 -5.95 -2.27 -14.39
C GLN A 134 -5.33 -3.08 -13.26
N LEU A 135 -5.86 -2.96 -12.04
CA LEU A 135 -5.40 -3.74 -10.88
C LEU A 135 -5.59 -5.24 -11.13
N ARG A 136 -6.77 -5.66 -11.63
CA ARG A 136 -7.03 -7.05 -12.00
C ARG A 136 -5.98 -7.55 -12.99
N SER A 137 -5.79 -6.83 -14.09
CA SER A 137 -4.83 -7.23 -15.14
C SER A 137 -3.41 -7.33 -14.61
N TYR A 138 -3.00 -6.43 -13.72
CA TYR A 138 -1.68 -6.46 -13.07
C TYR A 138 -1.50 -7.71 -12.22
N LEU A 139 -2.49 -8.03 -11.36
CA LEU A 139 -2.42 -9.20 -10.47
C LEU A 139 -2.47 -10.52 -11.25
N GLU A 140 -3.33 -10.61 -12.27
CA GLU A 140 -3.42 -11.80 -13.15
C GLU A 140 -2.13 -12.03 -13.94
N ALA A 141 -1.49 -10.96 -14.45
CA ALA A 141 -0.19 -11.05 -15.11
C ALA A 141 0.94 -11.53 -14.19
N LEU A 142 0.78 -11.40 -12.87
CA LEU A 142 1.71 -11.90 -11.85
C LEU A 142 1.36 -13.29 -11.30
N GLY A 143 0.34 -13.94 -11.91
CA GLY A 143 -0.02 -15.34 -11.68
C GLY A 143 -1.08 -15.57 -10.59
N PHE A 144 -1.79 -14.52 -10.15
CA PHE A 144 -2.93 -14.68 -9.25
C PHE A 144 -4.22 -14.98 -10.03
N GLU A 145 -5.05 -15.86 -9.50
CA GLU A 145 -6.45 -16.04 -9.92
C GLU A 145 -7.29 -15.00 -9.16
N VAL A 146 -7.68 -13.92 -9.84
CA VAL A 146 -8.48 -12.85 -9.25
C VAL A 146 -9.97 -13.19 -9.38
N LEU A 147 -10.58 -13.72 -8.32
CA LEU A 147 -11.98 -14.16 -8.30
C LEU A 147 -12.92 -12.99 -8.55
N ASN A 148 -12.68 -11.87 -7.87
CA ASN A 148 -13.44 -10.63 -8.04
C ASN A 148 -12.59 -9.41 -7.68
N VAL A 149 -13.00 -8.26 -8.19
CA VAL A 149 -12.56 -6.94 -7.73
C VAL A 149 -13.80 -6.11 -7.50
N GLU A 150 -14.07 -5.78 -6.24
CA GLU A 150 -15.24 -4.99 -5.85
C GLU A 150 -14.78 -3.57 -5.48
N GLY A 151 -15.35 -2.56 -6.15
CA GLY A 151 -15.14 -1.16 -5.83
C GLY A 151 -16.21 -0.64 -4.88
N GLU A 152 -15.83 -0.02 -3.77
CA GLU A 152 -16.77 0.65 -2.86
C GLU A 152 -17.35 1.89 -3.54
N PRO A 153 -18.67 1.94 -3.84
CA PRO A 153 -19.20 2.94 -4.76
C PRO A 153 -19.20 4.37 -4.21
N ARG A 154 -19.32 4.55 -2.88
CA ARG A 154 -19.30 5.90 -2.27
C ARG A 154 -17.89 6.48 -2.27
N ALA A 155 -16.89 5.65 -1.96
CA ALA A 155 -15.49 6.05 -1.99
C ALA A 155 -15.08 6.42 -3.42
N ALA A 156 -15.44 5.59 -4.40
CA ALA A 156 -15.15 5.84 -5.81
C ALA A 156 -15.77 7.17 -6.31
N ALA A 157 -16.93 7.57 -5.78
CA ALA A 157 -17.61 8.83 -6.13
C ALA A 157 -17.04 10.05 -5.42
N SER A 158 -16.39 9.89 -4.26
CA SER A 158 -15.95 10.98 -3.38
C SER A 158 -14.54 11.50 -3.69
N GLY A 159 -13.84 10.90 -4.64
CA GLY A 159 -12.45 11.23 -4.95
C GLY A 159 -11.47 10.89 -3.82
N ASN A 160 -10.23 11.38 -3.93
CA ASN A 160 -9.16 11.00 -3.00
C ASN A 160 -9.44 11.38 -1.55
N GLN A 161 -10.05 12.56 -1.28
CA GLN A 161 -10.39 12.96 0.09
C GLN A 161 -11.45 12.04 0.70
N GLY A 162 -12.53 11.73 -0.03
CA GLY A 162 -13.57 10.84 0.46
C GLY A 162 -13.08 9.43 0.76
N ILE A 163 -12.05 8.96 0.03
CA ILE A 163 -11.40 7.68 0.34
C ILE A 163 -10.71 7.72 1.71
N ASN A 164 -10.01 8.81 2.04
CA ASN A 164 -9.34 8.96 3.34
C ASN A 164 -10.33 9.06 4.51
N ASP A 165 -11.55 9.58 4.25
CA ASP A 165 -12.57 9.83 5.28
C ASP A 165 -13.43 8.59 5.60
N HIS A 166 -13.24 7.48 4.91
CA HIS A 166 -13.92 6.22 5.22
C HIS A 166 -13.48 5.65 6.56
N ASP A 167 -14.44 5.38 7.42
CA ASP A 167 -14.17 4.75 8.70
C ASP A 167 -13.78 3.27 8.55
N PRO A 168 -12.92 2.73 9.43
CA PRO A 168 -12.52 1.32 9.39
C PRO A 168 -13.70 0.35 9.44
N GLU A 169 -14.78 0.68 10.17
CA GLU A 169 -16.00 -0.12 10.25
C GLU A 169 -16.71 -0.23 8.90
N GLU A 170 -16.70 0.84 8.10
CA GLU A 170 -17.23 0.83 6.74
C GLU A 170 -16.37 -0.05 5.82
N VAL A 171 -15.04 0.03 5.97
CA VAL A 171 -14.09 -0.84 5.27
C VAL A 171 -14.37 -2.31 5.60
N VAL A 172 -14.54 -2.64 6.89
CA VAL A 172 -14.87 -4.00 7.35
C VAL A 172 -16.18 -4.46 6.76
N ALA A 173 -17.22 -3.64 6.83
CA ALA A 173 -18.57 -3.99 6.34
C ALA A 173 -18.59 -4.27 4.83
N PHE A 174 -17.80 -3.52 4.05
CA PHE A 174 -17.69 -3.69 2.61
C PHE A 174 -16.78 -4.87 2.23
N ALA A 175 -15.55 -4.87 2.73
CA ALA A 175 -14.53 -5.83 2.31
C ALA A 175 -14.84 -7.27 2.75
N SER A 176 -15.50 -7.46 3.91
CA SER A 176 -15.96 -8.80 4.32
C SER A 176 -16.99 -9.41 3.35
N LYS A 177 -17.87 -8.60 2.75
CA LYS A 177 -18.82 -9.06 1.73
C LYS A 177 -18.16 -9.35 0.39
N ALA A 178 -17.10 -8.61 0.07
CA ALA A 178 -16.33 -8.82 -1.16
C ALA A 178 -15.49 -10.11 -1.12
N CYS A 179 -15.17 -10.63 0.07
CA CYS A 179 -14.38 -11.83 0.23
C CYS A 179 -15.15 -13.09 -0.18
N ARG A 180 -14.75 -13.72 -1.27
CA ARG A 180 -15.36 -14.97 -1.74
C ARG A 180 -14.92 -16.15 -0.86
N PRO A 181 -15.81 -17.15 -0.64
CA PRO A 181 -15.47 -18.36 0.14
C PRO A 181 -14.24 -19.10 -0.41
N GLU A 182 -14.06 -19.12 -1.73
CA GLU A 182 -12.99 -19.84 -2.43
C GLU A 182 -11.65 -19.10 -2.43
N ALA A 183 -11.60 -17.83 -1.98
CA ALA A 183 -10.37 -17.07 -1.94
C ALA A 183 -9.40 -17.62 -0.87
N ASP A 184 -8.12 -17.65 -1.18
CA ASP A 184 -7.05 -17.96 -0.23
C ASP A 184 -6.74 -16.76 0.67
N ALA A 185 -6.92 -15.54 0.13
CA ALA A 185 -6.69 -14.28 0.84
C ALA A 185 -7.62 -13.17 0.32
N LEU A 186 -7.83 -12.16 1.17
CA LEU A 186 -8.49 -10.90 0.82
C LEU A 186 -7.43 -9.79 0.69
N LEU A 187 -7.47 -9.05 -0.43
CA LEU A 187 -6.69 -7.84 -0.63
C LEU A 187 -7.58 -6.60 -0.45
N CYS A 188 -7.21 -5.70 0.46
CA CYS A 188 -7.77 -4.36 0.60
C CYS A 188 -6.80 -3.35 -0.04
N SER A 189 -7.10 -2.93 -1.28
CA SER A 189 -6.16 -2.20 -2.13
C SER A 189 -6.46 -0.71 -2.18
N CYS A 190 -5.73 0.08 -1.45
CA CYS A 190 -5.52 1.53 -1.60
C CYS A 190 -4.73 2.06 -0.41
N THR A 191 -3.73 2.91 -0.65
CA THR A 191 -2.93 3.52 0.43
C THR A 191 -3.65 4.66 1.15
N ALA A 192 -4.68 5.24 0.54
CA ALA A 192 -5.50 6.28 1.16
C ALA A 192 -6.67 5.70 1.98
N TRP A 193 -6.97 4.41 1.84
CA TRP A 193 -8.07 3.77 2.53
C TRP A 193 -7.63 3.27 3.92
N ARG A 194 -8.38 3.58 4.96
CA ARG A 194 -8.06 3.21 6.35
C ARG A 194 -8.24 1.71 6.62
N SER A 195 -7.67 0.91 5.73
CA SER A 195 -7.79 -0.54 5.76
C SER A 195 -6.82 -1.23 6.72
N LEU A 196 -5.73 -0.58 7.15
CA LEU A 196 -4.82 -1.14 8.15
C LEU A 196 -5.55 -1.43 9.47
N GLU A 197 -6.36 -0.48 9.93
CA GLU A 197 -7.14 -0.60 11.16
C GLU A 197 -8.23 -1.67 11.07
N ALA A 198 -8.70 -1.99 9.85
CA ALA A 198 -9.72 -3.00 9.59
C ALA A 198 -9.18 -4.45 9.48
N VAL A 199 -7.86 -4.62 9.27
CA VAL A 199 -7.28 -5.93 8.93
C VAL A 199 -7.59 -7.01 9.96
N ALA A 200 -7.36 -6.75 11.25
CA ALA A 200 -7.54 -7.76 12.29
C ALA A 200 -8.98 -8.26 12.38
N GLU A 201 -9.95 -7.36 12.28
CA GLU A 201 -11.37 -7.71 12.29
C GLU A 201 -11.78 -8.45 11.00
N LEU A 202 -11.25 -8.03 9.84
CA LEU A 202 -11.48 -8.74 8.58
C LEU A 202 -10.94 -10.17 8.62
N GLU A 203 -9.76 -10.40 9.19
CA GLU A 203 -9.21 -11.74 9.37
C GLU A 203 -10.09 -12.61 10.28
N GLN A 204 -10.65 -12.03 11.36
CA GLN A 204 -11.59 -12.73 12.24
C GLN A 204 -12.88 -13.09 11.50
N ARG A 205 -13.47 -12.15 10.75
CA ARG A 205 -14.74 -12.35 10.04
C ARG A 205 -14.64 -13.32 8.87
N THR A 206 -13.55 -13.27 8.14
CA THR A 206 -13.37 -14.08 6.92
C THR A 206 -12.67 -15.42 7.18
N GLY A 207 -11.93 -15.53 8.30
CA GLY A 207 -11.06 -16.67 8.59
C GLY A 207 -9.81 -16.74 7.71
N LYS A 208 -9.59 -15.76 6.83
CA LYS A 208 -8.54 -15.76 5.80
C LYS A 208 -7.45 -14.74 6.12
N PRO A 209 -6.22 -14.89 5.59
CA PRO A 209 -5.23 -13.82 5.57
C PRO A 209 -5.81 -12.59 4.85
N VAL A 210 -5.60 -11.42 5.44
CA VAL A 210 -5.95 -10.15 4.82
C VAL A 210 -4.68 -9.34 4.60
N VAL A 211 -4.51 -8.82 3.39
CA VAL A 211 -3.41 -7.94 3.02
C VAL A 211 -3.98 -6.56 2.72
N SER A 212 -3.52 -5.53 3.40
CA SER A 212 -3.80 -4.16 3.01
C SER A 212 -2.58 -3.51 2.35
N SER A 213 -2.80 -2.52 1.49
CA SER A 213 -1.73 -1.78 0.82
C SER A 213 -0.71 -1.22 1.79
N ASN A 214 -1.19 -0.58 2.87
CA ASN A 214 -0.32 0.04 3.87
C ASN A 214 0.42 -0.99 4.71
N GLN A 215 -0.30 -2.04 5.16
CA GLN A 215 0.30 -3.15 5.91
C GLN A 215 1.45 -3.81 5.13
N ALA A 216 1.25 -4.10 3.84
CA ALA A 216 2.26 -4.72 2.98
C ALA A 216 3.48 -3.80 2.79
N SER A 217 3.24 -2.50 2.61
CA SER A 217 4.32 -1.50 2.46
C SER A 217 5.15 -1.38 3.75
N ILE A 218 4.51 -1.34 4.91
CA ILE A 218 5.15 -1.32 6.23
C ILE A 218 5.99 -2.58 6.44
N TRP A 219 5.40 -3.74 6.19
CA TRP A 219 6.06 -5.04 6.32
C TRP A 219 7.32 -5.13 5.44
N SER A 220 7.22 -4.72 4.16
CA SER A 220 8.36 -4.70 3.25
C SER A 220 9.43 -3.68 3.65
N ALA A 221 9.04 -2.49 4.12
CA ALA A 221 9.98 -1.46 4.56
C ALA A 221 10.80 -1.92 5.77
N TYR A 222 10.15 -2.55 6.76
CA TYR A 222 10.87 -3.09 7.93
C TYR A 222 11.84 -4.20 7.55
N ARG A 223 11.41 -5.13 6.70
CA ARG A 223 12.27 -6.22 6.20
C ARG A 223 13.48 -5.68 5.42
N ALA A 224 13.28 -4.64 4.61
CA ALA A 224 14.35 -4.04 3.82
C ALA A 224 15.49 -3.46 4.66
N ILE A 225 15.23 -3.09 5.91
CA ILE A 225 16.23 -2.54 6.85
C ILE A 225 16.51 -3.48 8.04
N GLY A 226 16.06 -4.72 7.96
CA GLY A 226 16.32 -5.74 8.97
C GLY A 226 15.67 -5.47 10.33
N LEU A 227 14.55 -4.76 10.36
CA LEU A 227 13.76 -4.55 11.58
C LEU A 227 12.72 -5.65 11.76
N THR A 228 12.63 -6.16 12.97
CA THR A 228 11.69 -7.22 13.38
C THR A 228 10.87 -6.76 14.60
N PRO A 229 10.08 -5.65 14.48
CA PRO A 229 9.31 -5.16 15.59
C PRO A 229 8.15 -6.11 15.91
N LYS A 230 7.83 -6.25 17.20
CA LYS A 230 6.62 -6.93 17.63
C LYS A 230 5.43 -5.97 17.46
N ILE A 231 4.66 -6.18 16.40
CA ILE A 231 3.43 -5.42 16.10
C ILE A 231 2.24 -6.38 16.23
N THR A 232 1.27 -6.03 17.07
CA THR A 232 0.07 -6.85 17.33
C THR A 232 -1.19 -6.05 17.07
N GLY A 233 -2.27 -6.75 16.67
CA GLY A 233 -3.58 -6.11 16.44
C GLY A 233 -3.77 -5.50 15.04
N PHE A 234 -2.79 -5.66 14.16
CA PHE A 234 -2.84 -5.18 12.78
C PHE A 234 -2.69 -6.32 11.76
N GLY A 235 -3.12 -7.54 12.15
CA GLY A 235 -3.17 -8.72 11.31
C GLY A 235 -1.88 -9.52 11.22
N ARG A 236 -2.04 -10.74 10.73
CA ARG A 236 -1.00 -11.79 10.69
C ARG A 236 0.27 -11.38 9.94
N LEU A 237 0.16 -10.50 8.92
CA LEU A 237 1.33 -10.08 8.15
C LEU A 237 2.31 -9.26 9.00
N LEU A 238 1.84 -8.26 9.77
CA LEU A 238 2.73 -7.49 10.64
C LEU A 238 3.20 -8.29 11.85
N GLU A 239 2.38 -9.22 12.36
CA GLU A 239 2.77 -10.13 13.43
C GLU A 239 3.89 -11.08 13.02
N SER A 240 4.04 -11.37 11.72
CA SER A 240 5.10 -12.20 11.16
C SER A 240 6.49 -11.56 11.13
N LEU A 241 6.61 -10.28 11.51
CA LEU A 241 7.91 -9.59 11.58
C LEU A 241 8.74 -10.00 12.80
N ALA A 242 8.11 -10.46 13.88
CA ALA A 242 8.77 -10.82 15.13
C ALA A 242 9.35 -12.24 15.12
#